data_47dd4b617fcf7baf989d93ecb5dee6b7
#
_entry.id   47dd4b617fcf7baf989d93ecb5dee6b7
#
_cell.length_a   1.000
_cell.length_b   1.000
_cell.length_c   1.000
_cell.angle_alpha   90.00
_cell.angle_beta   90.00
_cell.angle_gamma   90.00
#
_symmetry.space_group_name_H-M   'P 1'
#
loop_
_entity.id
_entity.type
_entity.pdbx_description
1 polymer ?
#
loop_
_entity_poly.entity_id
_entity_poly.type
_entity_poly.pdbx_seq_one_letter_code
_entity_poly.pdbx_strand_id
1 'polypeptide(L)'
;MQRDATRAAVLLLLALAAYSNSFNAAFQFDDYNVIVDNANVHSLAAWWRHVVGIRPLLKLSYTLNWVSGLGASGYHIVNFALHFVNAVLAYWLLKRFPADDVRRAGETAFGAALLFVLLPAQTEAVTYISGRSVSLMVLFYLSALLVYARGRDQQDQRLTRIFSPLLFIAALLVKEVAVTLPIALLLWERAHGTAIGPALRRTWPHWLVLGLAGLLLLALRDYAALFAYSFSLRSSGENLLSQIHAVAYLLPRLFALWGHNLDPDLPLLQRWTPLLTVEALSLAGLLILGLWQLRPRPWLGFGILWLLLHLLPTNSLVPRLDVANERQLYLGSLGACLVAANIVYVVGRYKVAWRGRSNGVLAVWLVVLMLATQARNRDYRDEIALWQDTAAHSPAKPRPWNNLGYAYALAGDDERARQAYQMALHLQPDYILARQNLAALSSSRYLGNRHGGSVTE
;
A
#
# COMPACT_ATOMS: atom_id res chain seq x y z
N MET A 1 8.40 -27.37 11.72
CA MET A 1 6.99 -27.48 11.25
C MET A 1 6.01 -27.04 12.33
N GLN A 2 5.92 -27.69 13.51
CA GLN A 2 4.92 -27.33 14.53
C GLN A 2 4.99 -25.86 14.99
N ARG A 3 6.18 -25.31 15.26
CA ARG A 3 6.35 -23.90 15.63
C ARG A 3 5.90 -22.91 14.54
N ASP A 4 6.09 -23.26 13.24
CA ASP A 4 5.67 -22.39 12.16
C ASP A 4 4.15 -22.37 11.99
N ALA A 5 3.51 -23.53 12.16
CA ALA A 5 2.04 -23.63 12.20
C ALA A 5 1.44 -22.82 13.37
N THR A 6 2.02 -22.91 14.57
CA THR A 6 1.60 -22.11 15.72
C THR A 6 1.74 -20.62 15.45
N ARG A 7 2.86 -20.16 14.84
CA ARG A 7 3.07 -18.75 14.49
C ARG A 7 2.06 -18.27 13.45
N ALA A 8 1.77 -19.08 12.44
CA ALA A 8 0.74 -18.75 11.43
C ALA A 8 -0.65 -18.66 12.08
N ALA A 9 -0.98 -19.55 13.01
CA ALA A 9 -2.25 -19.49 13.76
C ALA A 9 -2.35 -18.23 14.62
N VAL A 10 -1.27 -17.82 15.30
CA VAL A 10 -1.24 -16.56 16.07
C VAL A 10 -1.40 -15.35 15.14
N LEU A 11 -0.72 -15.32 13.99
CA LEU A 11 -0.90 -14.26 12.99
C LEU A 11 -2.36 -14.18 12.52
N LEU A 12 -3.00 -15.32 12.24
CA LEU A 12 -4.41 -15.36 11.84
C LEU A 12 -5.33 -14.82 12.92
N LEU A 13 -5.17 -15.26 14.17
CA LEU A 13 -6.01 -14.83 15.29
C LEU A 13 -5.89 -13.33 15.55
N LEU A 14 -4.68 -12.79 15.53
CA LEU A 14 -4.45 -11.35 15.72
C LEU A 14 -4.93 -10.52 14.53
N ALA A 15 -4.74 -11.02 13.29
CA ALA A 15 -5.30 -10.40 12.10
C ALA A 15 -6.84 -10.35 12.16
N LEU A 16 -7.48 -11.49 12.50
CA LEU A 16 -8.94 -11.55 12.66
C LEU A 16 -9.41 -10.56 13.75
N ALA A 17 -8.72 -10.53 14.89
CA ALA A 17 -9.05 -9.58 15.95
C ALA A 17 -8.93 -8.12 15.46
N ALA A 18 -7.85 -7.77 14.73
CA ALA A 18 -7.62 -6.41 14.26
C ALA A 18 -8.62 -5.96 13.17
N TYR A 19 -9.07 -6.88 12.30
CA TYR A 19 -9.90 -6.54 11.14
C TYR A 19 -11.34 -7.06 11.23
N SER A 20 -11.76 -7.64 12.36
CA SER A 20 -13.12 -8.22 12.54
C SER A 20 -14.25 -7.24 12.25
N ASN A 21 -14.04 -5.96 12.47
CA ASN A 21 -15.03 -4.90 12.28
C ASN A 21 -15.04 -4.30 10.85
N SER A 22 -14.20 -4.80 9.93
CA SER A 22 -14.15 -4.30 8.55
C SER A 22 -15.05 -5.09 7.58
N PHE A 23 -15.49 -6.30 7.91
CA PHE A 23 -16.20 -7.19 6.99
C PHE A 23 -17.58 -6.70 6.54
N ASN A 24 -18.19 -5.81 7.30
CA ASN A 24 -19.51 -5.24 7.00
C ASN A 24 -19.45 -3.81 6.45
N ALA A 25 -18.27 -3.33 6.09
CA ALA A 25 -18.12 -2.00 5.48
C ALA A 25 -18.72 -1.98 4.06
N ALA A 26 -19.22 -0.81 3.64
CA ALA A 26 -19.83 -0.61 2.34
C ALA A 26 -18.77 -0.39 1.25
N PHE A 27 -19.16 -0.45 -0.03
CA PHE A 27 -18.36 0.11 -1.12
C PHE A 27 -18.19 1.62 -0.93
N GLN A 28 -17.02 2.15 -1.31
CA GLN A 28 -16.66 3.54 -1.07
C GLN A 28 -15.81 4.11 -2.21
N PHE A 29 -16.02 5.37 -2.53
CA PHE A 29 -15.17 6.17 -3.40
C PHE A 29 -14.80 5.47 -4.72
N ASP A 30 -13.49 5.14 -4.94
CA ASP A 30 -13.03 4.47 -6.16
C ASP A 30 -13.72 3.11 -6.41
N ASP A 31 -14.27 2.46 -5.37
CA ASP A 31 -14.93 1.15 -5.51
C ASP A 31 -16.11 1.22 -6.48
N TYR A 32 -16.82 2.35 -6.52
CA TYR A 32 -17.90 2.55 -7.48
C TYR A 32 -17.37 2.52 -8.91
N ASN A 33 -16.34 3.30 -9.23
CA ASN A 33 -15.82 3.39 -10.60
C ASN A 33 -15.10 2.13 -11.07
N VAL A 34 -14.37 1.46 -10.16
CA VAL A 34 -13.55 0.30 -10.56
C VAL A 34 -14.29 -1.02 -10.45
N ILE A 35 -15.44 -1.07 -9.73
CA ILE A 35 -16.20 -2.29 -9.48
C ILE A 35 -17.69 -2.08 -9.78
N VAL A 36 -18.41 -1.23 -9.02
CA VAL A 36 -19.88 -1.19 -9.01
C VAL A 36 -20.41 -0.69 -10.35
N ASP A 37 -19.84 0.37 -10.91
CA ASP A 37 -20.26 0.97 -12.18
C ASP A 37 -19.48 0.44 -13.38
N ASN A 38 -18.50 -0.46 -13.15
CA ASN A 38 -17.64 -1.00 -14.19
C ASN A 38 -18.17 -2.33 -14.75
N ALA A 39 -19.01 -2.28 -15.77
CA ALA A 39 -19.56 -3.46 -16.43
C ALA A 39 -18.49 -4.47 -16.91
N ASN A 40 -17.25 -4.04 -17.12
CA ASN A 40 -16.16 -4.92 -17.57
C ASN A 40 -15.71 -5.93 -16.50
N VAL A 41 -16.09 -5.76 -15.24
CA VAL A 41 -15.78 -6.69 -14.14
C VAL A 41 -17.01 -7.48 -13.65
N HIS A 42 -18.18 -7.31 -14.27
CA HIS A 42 -19.41 -7.96 -13.82
C HIS A 42 -19.58 -9.41 -14.33
N SER A 43 -18.76 -9.86 -15.28
CA SER A 43 -18.74 -11.25 -15.73
C SER A 43 -17.38 -11.65 -16.28
N LEU A 44 -17.09 -12.96 -16.25
CA LEU A 44 -15.87 -13.51 -16.83
C LEU A 44 -15.77 -13.23 -18.35
N ALA A 45 -16.90 -13.27 -19.05
CA ALA A 45 -16.95 -12.96 -20.48
C ALA A 45 -16.63 -11.48 -20.77
N ALA A 46 -17.13 -10.56 -19.95
CA ALA A 46 -16.81 -9.14 -20.05
C ALA A 46 -15.33 -8.88 -19.75
N TRP A 47 -14.81 -9.44 -18.67
CA TRP A 47 -13.39 -9.36 -18.34
C TRP A 47 -12.50 -9.89 -19.48
N TRP A 48 -12.82 -11.05 -20.04
CA TRP A 48 -12.04 -11.66 -21.12
C TRP A 48 -11.96 -10.78 -22.37
N ARG A 49 -13.06 -10.14 -22.74
CA ARG A 49 -13.10 -9.19 -23.87
C ARG A 49 -12.23 -7.95 -23.65
N HIS A 50 -11.96 -7.59 -22.38
CA HIS A 50 -11.19 -6.42 -21.98
C HIS A 50 -9.88 -6.79 -21.23
N VAL A 51 -9.38 -8.03 -21.43
CA VAL A 51 -8.16 -8.51 -20.76
C VAL A 51 -6.92 -7.73 -21.18
N VAL A 52 -6.90 -7.26 -22.44
CA VAL A 52 -5.82 -6.38 -22.92
C VAL A 52 -6.11 -4.96 -22.45
N GLY A 53 -5.37 -4.49 -21.45
CA GLY A 53 -5.53 -3.16 -20.85
C GLY A 53 -4.85 -3.05 -19.50
N ILE A 54 -5.24 -2.03 -18.75
CA ILE A 54 -4.64 -1.72 -17.45
C ILE A 54 -5.05 -2.75 -16.40
N ARG A 55 -4.07 -3.38 -15.71
CA ARG A 55 -4.22 -4.25 -14.52
C ARG A 55 -5.19 -5.43 -14.69
N PRO A 56 -4.99 -6.30 -15.69
CA PRO A 56 -5.95 -7.36 -16.00
C PRO A 56 -6.16 -8.35 -14.85
N LEU A 57 -5.12 -8.72 -14.08
CA LEU A 57 -5.26 -9.64 -12.95
C LEU A 57 -6.00 -9.01 -11.76
N LEU A 58 -5.84 -7.70 -11.54
CA LEU A 58 -6.64 -6.99 -10.55
C LEU A 58 -8.12 -7.05 -10.92
N LYS A 59 -8.45 -6.71 -12.17
CA LYS A 59 -9.83 -6.77 -12.69
C LYS A 59 -10.40 -8.18 -12.59
N LEU A 60 -9.60 -9.21 -12.90
CA LEU A 60 -10.02 -10.61 -12.71
C LEU A 60 -10.40 -10.88 -11.25
N SER A 61 -9.62 -10.41 -10.29
CA SER A 61 -9.91 -10.60 -8.87
C SER A 61 -11.23 -9.94 -8.45
N TYR A 62 -11.56 -8.78 -9.02
CA TYR A 62 -12.86 -8.12 -8.82
C TYR A 62 -13.98 -8.89 -9.49
N THR A 63 -13.78 -9.36 -10.72
CA THR A 63 -14.75 -10.19 -11.44
C THR A 63 -15.12 -11.45 -10.68
N LEU A 64 -14.13 -12.17 -10.14
CA LEU A 64 -14.36 -13.37 -9.34
C LEU A 64 -15.20 -13.08 -8.09
N ASN A 65 -14.95 -11.95 -7.42
CA ASN A 65 -15.80 -11.52 -6.30
C ASN A 65 -17.22 -11.13 -6.76
N TRP A 66 -17.35 -10.38 -7.86
CA TRP A 66 -18.65 -9.97 -8.38
C TRP A 66 -19.53 -11.16 -8.68
N VAL A 67 -19.01 -12.14 -9.42
CA VAL A 67 -19.79 -13.36 -9.81
C VAL A 67 -20.06 -14.29 -8.63
N SER A 68 -19.33 -14.15 -7.51
CA SER A 68 -19.64 -14.89 -6.28
C SER A 68 -20.95 -14.46 -5.61
N GLY A 69 -21.44 -13.26 -5.90
CA GLY A 69 -22.67 -12.71 -5.33
C GLY A 69 -22.59 -12.32 -3.84
N LEU A 70 -21.39 -12.34 -3.24
CA LEU A 70 -21.21 -12.07 -1.78
C LEU A 70 -21.23 -10.58 -1.42
N GLY A 71 -21.45 -9.67 -2.39
CA GLY A 71 -21.46 -8.22 -2.17
C GLY A 71 -20.15 -7.70 -1.58
N ALA A 72 -20.19 -6.53 -0.93
CA ALA A 72 -19.03 -5.87 -0.35
C ALA A 72 -18.28 -6.77 0.67
N SER A 73 -19.00 -7.55 1.48
CA SER A 73 -18.39 -8.47 2.46
C SER A 73 -17.46 -9.50 1.81
N GLY A 74 -17.82 -10.01 0.61
CA GLY A 74 -16.94 -10.93 -0.14
C GLY A 74 -15.62 -10.28 -0.54
N TYR A 75 -15.63 -8.98 -0.88
CA TYR A 75 -14.42 -8.24 -1.19
C TYR A 75 -13.55 -8.04 0.06
N HIS A 76 -14.13 -7.71 1.21
CA HIS A 76 -13.40 -7.58 2.46
C HIS A 76 -12.77 -8.90 2.91
N ILE A 77 -13.48 -10.04 2.78
CA ILE A 77 -12.95 -11.37 3.09
C ILE A 77 -11.70 -11.65 2.24
N VAL A 78 -11.74 -11.38 0.95
CA VAL A 78 -10.58 -11.59 0.05
C VAL A 78 -9.43 -10.65 0.41
N ASN A 79 -9.69 -9.37 0.67
CA ASN A 79 -8.64 -8.42 1.06
C ASN A 79 -7.97 -8.84 2.39
N PHE A 80 -8.76 -9.25 3.36
CA PHE A 80 -8.26 -9.80 4.63
C PHE A 80 -7.39 -11.04 4.40
N ALA A 81 -7.87 -11.99 3.58
CA ALA A 81 -7.12 -13.21 3.26
C ALA A 81 -5.79 -12.90 2.58
N LEU A 82 -5.77 -11.93 1.64
CA LEU A 82 -4.55 -11.44 0.99
C LEU A 82 -3.58 -10.87 2.03
N HIS A 83 -4.06 -10.04 2.95
CA HIS A 83 -3.23 -9.45 4.00
C HIS A 83 -2.62 -10.50 4.93
N PHE A 84 -3.42 -11.45 5.39
CA PHE A 84 -2.94 -12.58 6.20
C PHE A 84 -1.89 -13.41 5.45
N VAL A 85 -2.15 -13.78 4.20
CA VAL A 85 -1.20 -14.57 3.40
C VAL A 85 0.09 -13.77 3.17
N ASN A 86 0.00 -12.47 2.91
CA ASN A 86 1.17 -11.59 2.79
C ASN A 86 2.02 -11.57 4.07
N ALA A 87 1.39 -11.54 5.25
CA ALA A 87 2.10 -11.63 6.53
C ALA A 87 2.81 -12.98 6.71
N VAL A 88 2.17 -14.09 6.31
CA VAL A 88 2.79 -15.42 6.33
C VAL A 88 3.95 -15.52 5.33
N LEU A 89 3.81 -14.99 4.13
CA LEU A 89 4.88 -14.92 3.14
C LEU A 89 6.05 -14.07 3.64
N ALA A 90 5.76 -12.91 4.24
CA ALA A 90 6.75 -12.06 4.88
C ALA A 90 7.51 -12.80 5.99
N TYR A 91 6.80 -13.52 6.86
CA TYR A 91 7.42 -14.36 7.89
C TYR A 91 8.36 -15.41 7.28
N TRP A 92 7.92 -16.15 6.28
CA TRP A 92 8.75 -17.21 5.65
C TRP A 92 9.92 -16.63 4.87
N LEU A 93 9.76 -15.47 4.25
CA LEU A 93 10.85 -14.77 3.57
C LEU A 93 11.89 -14.27 4.58
N LEU A 94 11.46 -13.52 5.60
CA LEU A 94 12.37 -12.92 6.59
C LEU A 94 13.05 -13.96 7.49
N LYS A 95 12.45 -15.14 7.68
CA LYS A 95 13.09 -16.28 8.37
C LYS A 95 14.33 -16.79 7.64
N ARG A 96 14.46 -16.49 6.33
CA ARG A 96 15.64 -16.81 5.49
C ARG A 96 16.67 -15.68 5.46
N PHE A 97 16.37 -14.59 6.15
CA PHE A 97 17.25 -13.45 6.18
C PHE A 97 18.49 -13.72 7.04
N PRO A 98 19.69 -13.18 6.67
CA PRO A 98 20.91 -13.42 7.43
C PRO A 98 20.77 -13.01 8.90
N ALA A 99 21.07 -13.93 9.81
CA ALA A 99 21.06 -13.72 11.24
C ALA A 99 22.17 -14.58 11.88
N ASP A 100 22.57 -14.20 13.11
CA ASP A 100 23.63 -14.87 13.85
C ASP A 100 23.28 -16.32 14.21
N ASP A 101 21.98 -16.58 14.40
CA ASP A 101 21.45 -17.92 14.66
C ASP A 101 20.01 -18.08 14.11
N VAL A 102 19.59 -19.34 13.92
CA VAL A 102 18.27 -19.72 13.38
C VAL A 102 17.12 -19.25 14.30
N ARG A 103 17.35 -19.20 15.62
CA ARG A 103 16.37 -18.73 16.58
C ARG A 103 16.10 -17.24 16.41
N ARG A 104 17.18 -16.45 16.27
CA ARG A 104 17.07 -15.01 16.00
C ARG A 104 16.31 -14.76 14.70
N ALA A 105 16.69 -15.43 13.61
CA ALA A 105 15.98 -15.31 12.34
C ALA A 105 14.48 -15.59 12.48
N GLY A 106 14.11 -16.65 13.21
CA GLY A 106 12.71 -17.01 13.41
C GLY A 106 11.93 -16.05 14.31
N GLU A 107 12.54 -15.52 15.36
CA GLU A 107 11.89 -14.60 16.30
C GLU A 107 11.71 -13.21 15.69
N THR A 108 12.74 -12.69 15.01
CA THR A 108 12.67 -11.38 14.35
C THR A 108 11.73 -11.39 13.13
N ALA A 109 11.71 -12.48 12.35
CA ALA A 109 10.76 -12.65 11.25
C ALA A 109 9.32 -12.68 11.74
N PHE A 110 9.05 -13.37 12.85
CA PHE A 110 7.73 -13.43 13.45
C PHE A 110 7.30 -12.08 14.02
N GLY A 111 8.20 -11.39 14.74
CA GLY A 111 7.95 -10.03 15.24
C GLY A 111 7.67 -9.04 14.12
N ALA A 112 8.43 -9.12 13.01
CA ALA A 112 8.19 -8.27 11.83
C ALA A 112 6.82 -8.55 11.18
N ALA A 113 6.43 -9.83 11.06
CA ALA A 113 5.13 -10.21 10.53
C ALA A 113 3.97 -9.79 11.44
N LEU A 114 4.14 -9.86 12.77
CA LEU A 114 3.17 -9.35 13.75
C LEU A 114 2.97 -7.85 13.62
N LEU A 115 4.05 -7.08 13.55
CA LEU A 115 3.98 -5.64 13.32
C LEU A 115 3.28 -5.35 11.99
N PHE A 116 3.71 -6.00 10.91
CA PHE A 116 3.13 -5.81 9.58
C PHE A 116 1.62 -6.03 9.57
N VAL A 117 1.13 -7.06 10.26
CA VAL A 117 -0.31 -7.41 10.30
C VAL A 117 -1.14 -6.44 11.14
N LEU A 118 -0.53 -5.81 12.15
CA LEU A 118 -1.25 -5.01 13.14
C LEU A 118 -1.10 -3.49 12.96
N LEU A 119 -0.26 -3.01 12.03
CA LEU A 119 -0.05 -1.58 11.83
C LEU A 119 -1.32 -0.89 11.30
N PRO A 120 -1.81 0.20 11.92
CA PRO A 120 -2.94 0.98 11.39
C PRO A 120 -2.72 1.50 9.97
N ALA A 121 -1.49 1.81 9.59
CA ALA A 121 -1.10 2.23 8.24
C ALA A 121 -1.45 1.21 7.14
N GLN A 122 -1.78 -0.05 7.48
CA GLN A 122 -2.20 -1.07 6.50
C GLN A 122 -3.69 -0.97 6.16
N THR A 123 -4.49 -0.25 6.95
CA THR A 123 -5.95 -0.20 6.81
C THR A 123 -6.39 0.25 5.41
N GLU A 124 -5.75 1.25 4.82
CA GLU A 124 -6.06 1.70 3.46
C GLU A 124 -5.81 0.62 2.39
N ALA A 125 -4.85 -0.28 2.60
CA ALA A 125 -4.57 -1.37 1.67
C ALA A 125 -5.44 -2.63 1.91
N VAL A 126 -6.09 -2.75 3.07
CA VAL A 126 -6.82 -3.95 3.50
C VAL A 126 -8.31 -3.69 3.61
N THR A 127 -8.73 -2.67 4.37
CA THR A 127 -10.14 -2.36 4.61
C THR A 127 -10.79 -1.63 3.44
N TYR A 128 -10.08 -0.70 2.80
CA TYR A 128 -10.56 -0.10 1.55
C TYR A 128 -10.49 -1.12 0.41
N ILE A 129 -11.64 -1.42 -0.23
CA ILE A 129 -11.75 -2.51 -1.21
C ILE A 129 -10.79 -2.30 -2.38
N SER A 130 -10.72 -1.10 -2.96
CA SER A 130 -9.80 -0.75 -4.06
C SER A 130 -8.32 -0.78 -3.63
N GLY A 131 -8.03 -0.79 -2.34
CA GLY A 131 -6.71 -1.06 -1.76
C GLY A 131 -6.16 -2.44 -2.15
N ARG A 132 -7.03 -3.38 -2.57
CA ARG A 132 -6.66 -4.69 -3.12
C ARG A 132 -5.56 -4.62 -4.17
N SER A 133 -5.53 -3.56 -4.96
CA SER A 133 -4.48 -3.37 -5.97
C SER A 133 -3.07 -3.48 -5.39
N VAL A 134 -2.88 -3.07 -4.15
CA VAL A 134 -1.59 -3.16 -3.45
C VAL A 134 -1.42 -4.54 -2.82
N SER A 135 -2.40 -5.02 -2.04
CA SER A 135 -2.28 -6.29 -1.30
C SER A 135 -2.17 -7.51 -2.23
N LEU A 136 -2.88 -7.52 -3.37
CA LEU A 136 -2.76 -8.58 -4.38
C LEU A 136 -1.42 -8.52 -5.13
N MET A 137 -0.94 -7.33 -5.47
CA MET A 137 0.39 -7.17 -6.06
C MET A 137 1.47 -7.70 -5.10
N VAL A 138 1.37 -7.37 -3.81
CA VAL A 138 2.32 -7.80 -2.77
C VAL A 138 2.30 -9.32 -2.58
N LEU A 139 1.15 -9.99 -2.74
CA LEU A 139 1.07 -11.45 -2.75
C LEU A 139 2.03 -12.06 -3.79
N PHE A 140 1.91 -11.62 -5.04
CA PHE A 140 2.76 -12.12 -6.13
C PHE A 140 4.21 -11.68 -5.97
N TYR A 141 4.44 -10.45 -5.52
CA TYR A 141 5.77 -9.90 -5.27
C TYR A 141 6.55 -10.68 -4.21
N LEU A 142 5.96 -10.89 -3.02
CA LEU A 142 6.57 -11.67 -1.95
C LEU A 142 6.69 -13.14 -2.32
N SER A 143 5.73 -13.70 -3.05
CA SER A 143 5.83 -15.06 -3.59
C SER A 143 7.01 -15.21 -4.56
N ALA A 144 7.20 -14.24 -5.48
CA ALA A 144 8.33 -14.22 -6.40
C ALA A 144 9.67 -14.20 -5.65
N LEU A 145 9.79 -13.29 -4.67
CA LEU A 145 11.02 -13.17 -3.87
C LEU A 145 11.26 -14.41 -3.00
N LEU A 146 10.23 -15.01 -2.40
CA LEU A 146 10.34 -16.23 -1.61
C LEU A 146 10.73 -17.43 -2.46
N VAL A 147 10.14 -17.59 -3.65
CA VAL A 147 10.50 -18.65 -4.61
C VAL A 147 11.94 -18.49 -5.08
N TYR A 148 12.35 -17.23 -5.38
CA TYR A 148 13.74 -16.92 -5.70
C TYR A 148 14.69 -17.31 -4.55
N ALA A 149 14.38 -16.88 -3.32
CA ALA A 149 15.20 -17.18 -2.14
C ALA A 149 15.32 -18.70 -1.90
N ARG A 150 14.22 -19.46 -2.06
CA ARG A 150 14.24 -20.93 -1.98
C ARG A 150 15.11 -21.56 -3.07
N GLY A 151 14.95 -21.10 -4.31
CA GLY A 151 15.75 -21.62 -5.44
C GLY A 151 17.24 -21.33 -5.27
N ARG A 152 17.58 -20.16 -4.70
CA ARG A 152 18.95 -19.81 -4.32
C ARG A 152 19.51 -20.78 -3.27
N ASP A 153 18.76 -21.02 -2.20
CA ASP A 153 19.19 -21.90 -1.09
C ASP A 153 19.35 -23.37 -1.56
N GLN A 154 18.46 -23.82 -2.44
CA GLN A 154 18.43 -25.20 -2.97
C GLN A 154 19.25 -25.37 -4.26
N GLN A 155 19.84 -24.28 -4.79
CA GLN A 155 20.51 -24.24 -6.10
C GLN A 155 19.61 -24.69 -7.27
N ASP A 156 18.29 -24.52 -7.12
CA ASP A 156 17.30 -24.87 -8.14
C ASP A 156 17.10 -23.69 -9.11
N GLN A 157 17.62 -23.89 -10.33
CA GLN A 157 17.53 -22.89 -11.40
C GLN A 157 16.10 -22.73 -11.93
N ARG A 158 15.21 -23.71 -11.81
CA ARG A 158 13.81 -23.60 -12.26
C ARG A 158 13.06 -22.60 -11.37
N LEU A 159 13.27 -22.66 -10.06
CA LEU A 159 12.68 -21.71 -9.13
C LEU A 159 13.14 -20.27 -9.40
N THR A 160 14.46 -20.07 -9.62
CA THR A 160 15.01 -18.72 -9.80
C THR A 160 14.79 -18.13 -11.19
N ARG A 161 14.79 -18.96 -12.26
CA ARG A 161 14.76 -18.49 -13.65
C ARG A 161 13.42 -18.61 -14.34
N ILE A 162 12.48 -19.40 -13.81
CA ILE A 162 11.15 -19.60 -14.41
C ILE A 162 10.06 -19.18 -13.44
N PHE A 163 9.91 -19.84 -12.29
CA PHE A 163 8.76 -19.61 -11.41
C PHE A 163 8.76 -18.23 -10.77
N SER A 164 9.92 -17.74 -10.30
CA SER A 164 10.01 -16.40 -9.73
C SER A 164 9.72 -15.29 -10.77
N PRO A 165 10.30 -15.29 -12.00
CA PRO A 165 9.92 -14.35 -13.05
C PRO A 165 8.44 -14.43 -13.47
N LEU A 166 7.82 -15.62 -13.51
CA LEU A 166 6.39 -15.77 -13.80
C LEU A 166 5.52 -15.09 -12.73
N LEU A 167 5.87 -15.23 -11.45
CA LEU A 167 5.21 -14.53 -10.35
C LEU A 167 5.45 -13.01 -10.41
N PHE A 168 6.62 -12.58 -10.88
CA PHE A 168 6.90 -11.17 -11.14
C PHE A 168 6.00 -10.61 -12.25
N ILE A 169 5.82 -11.33 -13.35
CA ILE A 169 4.86 -10.96 -14.40
C ILE A 169 3.45 -10.82 -13.79
N ALA A 170 3.02 -11.79 -12.97
CA ALA A 170 1.72 -11.70 -12.31
C ALA A 170 1.61 -10.44 -11.43
N ALA A 171 2.66 -10.07 -10.68
CA ALA A 171 2.67 -8.86 -9.88
C ALA A 171 2.52 -7.59 -10.75
N LEU A 172 3.23 -7.51 -11.90
CA LEU A 172 3.12 -6.40 -12.87
C LEU A 172 1.73 -6.30 -13.48
N LEU A 173 1.07 -7.42 -13.77
CA LEU A 173 -0.30 -7.46 -14.29
C LEU A 173 -1.36 -7.05 -13.25
N VAL A 174 -0.98 -6.95 -11.97
CA VAL A 174 -1.82 -6.38 -10.90
C VAL A 174 -1.56 -4.90 -10.72
N LYS A 175 -0.28 -4.48 -10.60
CA LYS A 175 0.08 -3.08 -10.37
C LYS A 175 1.53 -2.78 -10.76
N GLU A 176 1.74 -1.65 -11.39
CA GLU A 176 3.01 -1.22 -11.99
C GLU A 176 4.14 -1.04 -10.95
N VAL A 177 3.80 -0.76 -9.70
CA VAL A 177 4.77 -0.60 -8.58
C VAL A 177 5.66 -1.83 -8.39
N ALA A 178 5.23 -3.00 -8.87
CA ALA A 178 6.04 -4.23 -8.88
C ALA A 178 7.37 -4.11 -9.64
N VAL A 179 7.58 -3.09 -10.48
CA VAL A 179 8.84 -2.82 -11.22
C VAL A 179 10.09 -2.78 -10.33
N THR A 180 9.91 -2.60 -9.03
CA THR A 180 11.00 -2.59 -8.04
C THR A 180 11.60 -3.97 -7.76
N LEU A 181 10.95 -5.08 -8.15
CA LEU A 181 11.37 -6.44 -7.78
C LEU A 181 12.82 -6.78 -8.20
N PRO A 182 13.31 -6.48 -9.41
CA PRO A 182 14.69 -6.77 -9.76
C PRO A 182 15.71 -6.10 -8.84
N ILE A 183 15.43 -4.85 -8.43
CA ILE A 183 16.28 -4.11 -7.46
C ILE A 183 16.17 -4.74 -6.07
N ALA A 184 14.97 -5.13 -5.63
CA ALA A 184 14.77 -5.82 -4.36
C ALA A 184 15.52 -7.15 -4.29
N LEU A 185 15.59 -7.91 -5.41
CA LEU A 185 16.39 -9.12 -5.53
C LEU A 185 17.90 -8.83 -5.43
N LEU A 186 18.37 -7.72 -6.02
CA LEU A 186 19.76 -7.30 -5.84
C LEU A 186 20.05 -6.93 -4.38
N LEU A 187 19.15 -6.21 -3.71
CA LEU A 187 19.29 -5.90 -2.29
C LEU A 187 19.33 -7.19 -1.45
N TRP A 188 18.47 -8.15 -1.78
CA TRP A 188 18.45 -9.47 -1.14
C TRP A 188 19.79 -10.20 -1.29
N GLU A 189 20.32 -10.30 -2.51
CA GLU A 189 21.63 -10.92 -2.78
C GLU A 189 22.76 -10.19 -2.07
N ARG A 190 22.72 -8.85 -2.05
CA ARG A 190 23.72 -8.02 -1.37
C ARG A 190 23.71 -8.22 0.15
N ALA A 191 22.52 -8.28 0.75
CA ALA A 191 22.35 -8.58 2.17
C ALA A 191 22.90 -9.97 2.54
N HIS A 192 22.87 -10.93 1.60
CA HIS A 192 23.47 -12.26 1.75
C HIS A 192 24.97 -12.31 1.37
N GLY A 193 25.64 -11.18 1.19
CA GLY A 193 27.07 -11.12 0.91
C GLY A 193 27.47 -11.33 -0.55
N THR A 194 26.53 -11.57 -1.47
CA THR A 194 26.84 -11.75 -2.90
C THR A 194 27.36 -10.46 -3.52
N ALA A 195 28.43 -10.51 -4.30
CA ALA A 195 28.92 -9.36 -5.07
C ALA A 195 27.94 -8.93 -6.18
N ILE A 196 28.02 -7.66 -6.64
CA ILE A 196 27.05 -7.10 -7.61
C ILE A 196 27.04 -7.90 -8.93
N GLY A 197 28.19 -8.22 -9.51
CA GLY A 197 28.25 -8.94 -10.79
C GLY A 197 27.57 -10.32 -10.75
N PRO A 198 27.92 -11.22 -9.80
CA PRO A 198 27.19 -12.47 -9.60
C PRO A 198 25.70 -12.27 -9.28
N ALA A 199 25.31 -11.26 -8.50
CA ALA A 199 23.91 -10.95 -8.21
C ALA A 199 23.13 -10.59 -9.49
N LEU A 200 23.66 -9.72 -10.34
CA LEU A 200 23.07 -9.38 -11.63
C LEU A 200 22.94 -10.61 -12.54
N ARG A 201 23.97 -11.48 -12.58
CA ARG A 201 23.92 -12.73 -13.36
C ARG A 201 22.86 -13.72 -12.86
N ARG A 202 22.53 -13.72 -11.55
CA ARG A 202 21.46 -14.58 -11.01
C ARG A 202 20.08 -14.01 -11.27
N THR A 203 19.94 -12.69 -11.24
CA THR A 203 18.65 -12.00 -11.36
C THR A 203 18.29 -11.59 -12.78
N TRP A 204 19.13 -11.90 -13.80
CA TRP A 204 18.95 -11.48 -15.19
C TRP A 204 17.55 -11.73 -15.78
N PRO A 205 16.82 -12.84 -15.45
CA PRO A 205 15.52 -13.05 -16.04
C PRO A 205 14.51 -11.99 -15.62
N HIS A 206 14.64 -11.48 -14.38
CA HIS A 206 13.76 -10.42 -13.87
C HIS A 206 14.04 -9.09 -14.56
N TRP A 207 15.30 -8.80 -14.91
CA TRP A 207 15.66 -7.62 -15.71
C TRP A 207 15.14 -7.72 -17.13
N LEU A 208 15.18 -8.92 -17.72
CA LEU A 208 14.57 -9.16 -19.03
C LEU A 208 13.06 -8.95 -18.99
N VAL A 209 12.36 -9.50 -17.99
CA VAL A 209 10.91 -9.25 -17.80
C VAL A 209 10.62 -7.77 -17.64
N LEU A 210 11.41 -7.05 -16.84
CA LEU A 210 11.25 -5.60 -16.66
C LEU A 210 11.44 -4.85 -17.99
N GLY A 211 12.46 -5.18 -18.78
CA GLY A 211 12.70 -4.56 -20.08
C GLY A 211 11.56 -4.83 -21.07
N LEU A 212 11.10 -6.08 -21.17
CA LEU A 212 9.97 -6.45 -22.03
C LEU A 212 8.66 -5.79 -21.59
N ALA A 213 8.40 -5.71 -20.26
CA ALA A 213 7.23 -5.02 -19.72
C ALA A 213 7.29 -3.52 -20.04
N GLY A 214 8.46 -2.89 -19.91
CA GLY A 214 8.66 -1.48 -20.28
C GLY A 214 8.36 -1.22 -21.76
N LEU A 215 8.85 -2.06 -22.66
CA LEU A 215 8.57 -1.96 -24.11
C LEU A 215 7.08 -2.14 -24.40
N LEU A 216 6.42 -3.12 -23.72
CA LEU A 216 4.98 -3.33 -23.87
C LEU A 216 4.17 -2.12 -23.38
N LEU A 217 4.52 -1.54 -22.25
CA LEU A 217 3.84 -0.36 -21.72
C LEU A 217 3.93 0.84 -22.66
N LEU A 218 5.09 1.03 -23.31
CA LEU A 218 5.27 2.07 -24.33
C LEU A 218 4.42 1.83 -25.60
N ALA A 219 4.11 0.57 -25.93
CA ALA A 219 3.28 0.22 -27.07
C ALA A 219 1.77 0.32 -26.78
N LEU A 220 1.34 0.31 -25.51
CA LEU A 220 -0.06 0.37 -25.13
C LEU A 220 -0.55 1.82 -25.04
N ARG A 221 -1.55 2.18 -25.85
CA ARG A 221 -2.11 3.55 -25.92
C ARG A 221 -2.63 4.06 -24.59
N ASP A 222 -3.26 3.20 -23.80
CA ASP A 222 -3.83 3.56 -22.49
C ASP A 222 -2.75 4.07 -21.52
N TYR A 223 -1.57 3.43 -21.51
CA TYR A 223 -0.46 3.89 -20.68
C TYR A 223 0.18 5.17 -21.20
N ALA A 224 0.27 5.34 -22.52
CA ALA A 224 0.74 6.60 -23.12
C ALA A 224 -0.17 7.77 -22.74
N ALA A 225 -1.49 7.58 -22.77
CA ALA A 225 -2.48 8.59 -22.35
C ALA A 225 -2.34 8.91 -20.84
N LEU A 226 -2.17 7.88 -19.98
CA LEU A 226 -1.95 8.08 -18.55
C LEU A 226 -0.68 8.86 -18.25
N PHE A 227 0.43 8.58 -18.96
CA PHE A 227 1.67 9.34 -18.80
C PHE A 227 1.49 10.79 -19.27
N ALA A 228 0.86 11.02 -20.42
CA ALA A 228 0.58 12.36 -20.92
C ALA A 228 -0.27 13.16 -19.91
N TYR A 229 -1.32 12.55 -19.37
CA TYR A 229 -2.13 13.15 -18.32
C TYR A 229 -1.31 13.44 -17.05
N SER A 230 -0.50 12.48 -16.58
CA SER A 230 0.35 12.67 -15.40
C SER A 230 1.27 13.89 -15.56
N PHE A 231 1.95 14.05 -16.70
CA PHE A 231 2.84 15.18 -16.94
C PHE A 231 2.11 16.50 -17.22
N SER A 232 0.79 16.48 -17.52
CA SER A 232 -0.02 17.70 -17.60
C SER A 232 -0.43 18.25 -16.23
N LEU A 233 -0.41 17.43 -15.16
CA LEU A 233 -0.80 17.86 -13.81
C LEU A 233 0.18 18.89 -13.21
N ARG A 234 1.49 18.68 -13.40
CA ARG A 234 2.58 19.56 -12.91
C ARG A 234 3.92 19.16 -13.51
N SER A 235 4.89 20.06 -13.45
CA SER A 235 6.24 19.79 -13.91
C SER A 235 6.93 18.72 -13.03
N SER A 236 7.88 17.95 -13.63
CA SER A 236 8.64 16.95 -12.88
C SER A 236 9.45 17.56 -11.73
N GLY A 237 9.91 18.83 -11.88
CA GLY A 237 10.66 19.54 -10.83
C GLY A 237 9.77 19.85 -9.63
N GLU A 238 8.61 20.47 -9.83
CA GLU A 238 7.62 20.74 -8.78
C GLU A 238 7.14 19.44 -8.11
N ASN A 239 6.96 18.40 -8.94
CA ASN A 239 6.60 17.09 -8.40
C ASN A 239 7.70 16.55 -7.49
N LEU A 240 8.97 16.60 -7.88
CA LEU A 240 10.07 16.10 -7.07
C LEU A 240 10.15 16.81 -5.71
N LEU A 241 10.03 18.15 -5.69
CA LEU A 241 10.01 18.92 -4.44
C LEU A 241 8.85 18.47 -3.53
N SER A 242 7.64 18.37 -4.10
CA SER A 242 6.45 17.91 -3.37
C SER A 242 6.61 16.46 -2.88
N GLN A 243 7.28 15.59 -3.64
CA GLN A 243 7.47 14.19 -3.27
C GLN A 243 8.51 13.99 -2.17
N ILE A 244 9.55 14.83 -2.08
CA ILE A 244 10.46 14.83 -0.92
C ILE A 244 9.67 15.11 0.37
N HIS A 245 8.81 16.14 0.35
CA HIS A 245 7.94 16.48 1.47
C HIS A 245 6.92 15.36 1.76
N ALA A 246 6.31 14.77 0.73
CA ALA A 246 5.37 13.67 0.87
C ALA A 246 5.99 12.42 1.51
N VAL A 247 7.21 12.05 1.14
CA VAL A 247 7.94 10.93 1.77
C VAL A 247 8.25 11.26 3.22
N ALA A 248 8.71 12.47 3.52
CA ALA A 248 8.96 12.91 4.91
C ALA A 248 7.67 12.89 5.76
N TYR A 249 6.52 13.24 5.17
CA TYR A 249 5.20 13.10 5.80
C TYR A 249 4.80 11.64 6.05
N LEU A 250 5.05 10.74 5.09
CA LEU A 250 4.62 9.34 5.15
C LEU A 250 5.43 8.52 6.19
N LEU A 251 6.73 8.77 6.32
CA LEU A 251 7.59 7.95 7.17
C LEU A 251 7.12 7.86 8.64
N PRO A 252 6.75 8.94 9.33
CA PRO A 252 6.21 8.86 10.69
C PRO A 252 4.88 8.11 10.78
N ARG A 253 4.08 8.10 9.71
CA ARG A 253 2.77 7.42 9.66
C ARG A 253 2.89 5.90 9.76
N LEU A 254 4.05 5.32 9.43
CA LEU A 254 4.30 3.88 9.54
C LEU A 254 3.92 3.30 10.90
N PHE A 255 4.28 3.99 11.98
CA PHE A 255 4.04 3.52 13.35
C PHE A 255 3.10 4.44 14.13
N ALA A 256 2.43 5.37 13.46
CA ALA A 256 1.43 6.22 14.07
C ALA A 256 0.21 5.39 14.49
N LEU A 257 -0.36 5.72 15.66
CA LEU A 257 -1.57 5.08 16.19
C LEU A 257 -2.84 5.81 15.73
N TRP A 258 -2.71 7.09 15.35
CA TRP A 258 -3.79 8.00 14.94
C TRP A 258 -3.29 9.03 13.93
N GLY A 259 -4.20 9.85 13.42
CA GLY A 259 -3.89 10.89 12.43
C GLY A 259 -3.62 10.32 11.04
N HIS A 260 -4.11 9.12 10.75
CA HIS A 260 -4.15 8.56 9.41
C HIS A 260 -5.16 9.31 8.54
N ASN A 261 -4.85 9.47 7.24
CA ASN A 261 -5.66 10.28 6.36
C ASN A 261 -5.70 9.69 4.94
N LEU A 262 -6.91 9.50 4.40
CA LEU A 262 -7.08 9.00 3.03
C LEU A 262 -6.57 9.98 1.98
N ASP A 263 -6.77 11.28 2.23
CA ASP A 263 -6.47 12.37 1.28
C ASP A 263 -5.76 13.54 1.97
N PRO A 264 -4.45 13.38 2.29
CA PRO A 264 -3.70 14.40 3.03
C PRO A 264 -3.66 15.75 2.31
N ASP A 265 -3.79 16.83 3.08
CA ASP A 265 -3.63 18.19 2.60
C ASP A 265 -2.14 18.55 2.57
N LEU A 266 -1.44 18.08 1.53
CA LEU A 266 -0.03 18.38 1.33
C LEU A 266 0.12 19.48 0.28
N PRO A 267 0.92 20.54 0.58
CA PRO A 267 1.14 21.62 -0.36
C PRO A 267 1.94 21.13 -1.58
N LEU A 268 1.58 21.64 -2.76
CA LEU A 268 2.39 21.51 -3.96
C LEU A 268 3.54 22.52 -3.88
N LEU A 269 4.76 22.02 -3.74
CA LEU A 269 5.95 22.86 -3.56
C LEU A 269 6.53 23.28 -4.91
N GLN A 270 6.56 24.58 -5.16
CA GLN A 270 7.13 25.18 -6.37
C GLN A 270 8.56 25.69 -6.17
N ARG A 271 8.99 25.86 -4.90
CA ARG A 271 10.28 26.43 -4.54
C ARG A 271 10.96 25.60 -3.46
N TRP A 272 12.28 25.66 -3.46
CA TRP A 272 13.07 25.06 -2.40
C TRP A 272 12.91 25.87 -1.09
N THR A 273 12.68 25.17 0.02
CA THR A 273 12.51 25.77 1.35
C THR A 273 13.56 25.23 2.34
N PRO A 274 13.86 25.94 3.45
CA PRO A 274 14.75 25.41 4.50
C PRO A 274 14.24 24.06 5.07
N LEU A 275 12.93 23.90 5.25
CA LEU A 275 12.33 22.65 5.69
C LEU A 275 12.61 21.52 4.68
N LEU A 276 12.43 21.79 3.39
CA LEU A 276 12.70 20.80 2.34
C LEU A 276 14.17 20.38 2.31
N THR A 277 15.11 21.30 2.66
CA THR A 277 16.54 20.96 2.81
C THR A 277 16.74 19.96 3.93
N VAL A 278 16.12 20.14 5.10
CA VAL A 278 16.20 19.20 6.23
C VAL A 278 15.60 17.84 5.85
N GLU A 279 14.45 17.83 5.19
CA GLU A 279 13.79 16.62 4.73
C GLU A 279 14.66 15.86 3.71
N ALA A 280 15.18 16.56 2.71
CA ALA A 280 16.04 15.97 1.68
C ALA A 280 17.35 15.40 2.29
N LEU A 281 18.00 16.15 3.20
CA LEU A 281 19.19 15.68 3.90
C LEU A 281 18.88 14.47 4.79
N SER A 282 17.73 14.45 5.45
CA SER A 282 17.28 13.30 6.25
C SER A 282 17.07 12.06 5.40
N LEU A 283 16.41 12.17 4.24
CA LEU A 283 16.23 11.07 3.31
C LEU A 283 17.55 10.60 2.70
N ALA A 284 18.43 11.52 2.32
CA ALA A 284 19.77 11.21 1.85
C ALA A 284 20.58 10.49 2.94
N GLY A 285 20.50 10.95 4.18
CA GLY A 285 21.14 10.32 5.35
C GLY A 285 20.63 8.90 5.57
N LEU A 286 19.31 8.67 5.47
CA LEU A 286 18.71 7.32 5.52
C LEU A 286 19.23 6.42 4.38
N LEU A 287 19.29 6.95 3.15
CA LEU A 287 19.81 6.20 2.00
C LEU A 287 21.27 5.80 2.21
N ILE A 288 22.13 6.76 2.62
CA ILE A 288 23.54 6.52 2.90
C ILE A 288 23.70 5.51 4.04
N LEU A 289 22.93 5.65 5.11
CA LEU A 289 22.93 4.71 6.24
C LEU A 289 22.53 3.31 5.76
N GLY A 290 21.49 3.20 4.95
CA GLY A 290 21.02 1.94 4.38
C GLY A 290 22.10 1.24 3.54
N LEU A 291 22.77 1.99 2.65
CA LEU A 291 23.86 1.49 1.82
C LEU A 291 25.07 1.06 2.66
N TRP A 292 25.46 1.88 3.64
CA TRP A 292 26.57 1.61 4.53
C TRP A 292 26.34 0.38 5.40
N GLN A 293 25.12 0.23 5.95
CA GLN A 293 24.78 -0.87 6.85
C GLN A 293 24.39 -2.17 6.14
N LEU A 294 24.24 -2.18 4.80
CA LEU A 294 23.75 -3.35 4.06
C LEU A 294 24.61 -4.61 4.23
N ARG A 295 25.91 -4.44 4.48
CA ARG A 295 26.84 -5.55 4.74
C ARG A 295 27.09 -5.78 6.24
N PRO A 296 27.48 -4.78 7.06
CA PRO A 296 27.80 -5.00 8.46
C PRO A 296 26.56 -5.33 9.31
N ARG A 297 25.38 -4.77 8.97
CA ARG A 297 24.11 -5.04 9.65
C ARG A 297 23.00 -5.23 8.61
N PRO A 298 22.96 -6.40 7.93
CA PRO A 298 22.05 -6.60 6.78
C PRO A 298 20.59 -6.28 7.07
N TRP A 299 20.08 -6.61 8.25
CA TRP A 299 18.71 -6.31 8.66
C TRP A 299 18.39 -4.81 8.68
N LEU A 300 19.37 -3.98 9.08
CA LEU A 300 19.20 -2.52 9.14
C LEU A 300 19.31 -1.92 7.73
N GLY A 301 20.39 -2.26 7.00
CA GLY A 301 20.60 -1.73 5.65
C GLY A 301 19.51 -2.15 4.68
N PHE A 302 19.17 -3.43 4.65
CA PHE A 302 18.08 -3.95 3.80
C PHE A 302 16.73 -3.32 4.18
N GLY A 303 16.39 -3.24 5.47
CA GLY A 303 15.11 -2.70 5.91
C GLY A 303 14.92 -1.24 5.51
N ILE A 304 15.95 -0.39 5.66
CA ILE A 304 15.91 1.01 5.23
C ILE A 304 15.80 1.10 3.70
N LEU A 305 16.66 0.39 2.96
CA LEU A 305 16.66 0.43 1.50
C LEU A 305 15.37 -0.16 0.90
N TRP A 306 14.82 -1.20 1.52
CA TRP A 306 13.52 -1.76 1.16
C TRP A 306 12.40 -0.72 1.29
N LEU A 307 12.33 -0.02 2.42
CA LEU A 307 11.33 1.02 2.65
C LEU A 307 11.43 2.12 1.59
N LEU A 308 12.63 2.68 1.38
CA LEU A 308 12.84 3.74 0.40
C LEU A 308 12.56 3.27 -1.04
N LEU A 309 13.01 2.05 -1.41
CA LEU A 309 12.79 1.49 -2.74
C LEU A 309 11.31 1.40 -3.11
N HIS A 310 10.44 1.00 -2.16
CA HIS A 310 9.02 0.80 -2.44
C HIS A 310 8.20 2.10 -2.43
N LEU A 311 8.76 3.19 -1.96
CA LEU A 311 8.17 4.53 -2.12
C LEU A 311 8.53 5.16 -3.48
N LEU A 312 9.67 4.81 -4.09
CA LEU A 312 10.15 5.43 -5.32
C LEU A 312 9.14 5.43 -6.48
N PRO A 313 8.44 4.33 -6.84
CA PRO A 313 7.57 4.33 -8.01
C PRO A 313 6.41 5.32 -7.92
N THR A 314 5.94 5.59 -6.71
CA THR A 314 4.80 6.47 -6.46
C THR A 314 5.22 7.87 -6.01
N ASN A 315 6.43 8.01 -5.49
CA ASN A 315 6.93 9.25 -4.90
C ASN A 315 8.24 9.68 -5.58
N SER A 316 8.19 9.91 -6.90
CA SER A 316 9.37 10.29 -7.69
C SER A 316 9.05 11.35 -8.74
N LEU A 317 9.50 11.14 -9.99
CA LEU A 317 9.42 12.12 -11.05
C LEU A 317 8.08 12.18 -11.79
N VAL A 318 7.30 11.08 -11.75
CA VAL A 318 6.01 11.00 -12.46
C VAL A 318 4.93 11.62 -11.57
N PRO A 319 4.31 12.74 -11.98
CA PRO A 319 3.24 13.36 -11.22
C PRO A 319 2.02 12.44 -11.10
N ARG A 320 1.34 12.52 -9.97
CA ARG A 320 0.08 11.82 -9.71
C ARG A 320 -0.90 12.80 -9.12
N LEU A 321 -2.19 12.58 -9.32
CA LEU A 321 -3.24 13.42 -8.75
C LEU A 321 -3.06 13.50 -7.23
N ASP A 322 -2.99 12.36 -6.56
CA ASP A 322 -2.70 12.28 -5.13
C ASP A 322 -1.19 12.39 -4.89
N VAL A 323 -0.79 13.41 -4.13
CA VAL A 323 0.62 13.63 -3.75
C VAL A 323 1.12 12.49 -2.86
N ALA A 324 0.31 12.07 -1.89
CA ALA A 324 0.58 10.95 -1.01
C ALA A 324 -0.72 10.22 -0.65
N ASN A 325 -0.62 8.91 -0.40
CA ASN A 325 -1.61 8.11 0.31
C ASN A 325 -0.92 6.98 1.09
N GLU A 326 -1.53 6.53 2.18
CA GLU A 326 -0.87 5.61 3.12
C GLU A 326 -0.71 4.20 2.56
N ARG A 327 -1.55 3.77 1.61
CA ARG A 327 -1.38 2.47 0.91
C ARG A 327 -0.04 2.33 0.20
N GLN A 328 0.69 3.43 -0.06
CA GLN A 328 2.05 3.40 -0.61
C GLN A 328 3.05 2.78 0.37
N LEU A 329 2.76 2.86 1.67
CA LEU A 329 3.59 2.30 2.74
C LEU A 329 3.49 0.78 2.85
N TYR A 330 2.44 0.15 2.29
CA TYR A 330 2.10 -1.25 2.56
C TYR A 330 3.29 -2.21 2.37
N LEU A 331 3.89 -2.25 1.19
CA LEU A 331 5.05 -3.14 0.94
C LEU A 331 6.33 -2.61 1.62
N GLY A 332 6.52 -1.29 1.62
CA GLY A 332 7.69 -0.64 2.25
C GLY A 332 7.76 -0.87 3.76
N SER A 333 6.61 -0.92 4.44
CA SER A 333 6.53 -1.13 5.90
C SER A 333 7.19 -2.42 6.36
N LEU A 334 7.26 -3.45 5.51
CA LEU A 334 7.94 -4.71 5.84
C LEU A 334 9.42 -4.50 6.22
N GLY A 335 10.09 -3.57 5.54
CA GLY A 335 11.47 -3.19 5.88
C GLY A 335 11.57 -2.52 7.25
N ALA A 336 10.66 -1.59 7.54
CA ALA A 336 10.58 -0.93 8.85
C ALA A 336 10.23 -1.92 9.97
N CYS A 337 9.29 -2.85 9.73
CA CYS A 337 8.95 -3.93 10.66
C CYS A 337 10.15 -4.85 10.94
N LEU A 338 10.95 -5.18 9.92
CA LEU A 338 12.19 -5.95 10.10
C LEU A 338 13.17 -5.22 11.00
N VAL A 339 13.38 -3.93 10.78
CA VAL A 339 14.27 -3.10 11.61
C VAL A 339 13.76 -3.05 13.05
N ALA A 340 12.48 -2.72 13.25
CA ALA A 340 11.85 -2.63 14.57
C ALA A 340 11.95 -3.97 15.35
N ALA A 341 11.61 -5.09 14.71
CA ALA A 341 11.69 -6.42 15.32
C ALA A 341 13.13 -6.78 15.74
N ASN A 342 14.13 -6.43 14.91
CA ASN A 342 15.54 -6.67 15.27
C ASN A 342 16.01 -5.76 16.41
N ILE A 343 15.59 -4.49 16.47
CA ILE A 343 15.89 -3.59 17.59
C ILE A 343 15.33 -4.18 18.89
N VAL A 344 14.05 -4.57 18.89
CA VAL A 344 13.39 -5.19 20.06
C VAL A 344 14.14 -6.45 20.51
N TYR A 345 14.53 -7.31 19.56
CA TYR A 345 15.28 -8.52 19.85
C TYR A 345 16.64 -8.22 20.50
N VAL A 346 17.40 -7.27 19.93
CA VAL A 346 18.73 -6.89 20.43
C VAL A 346 18.64 -6.27 21.82
N VAL A 347 17.72 -5.31 22.03
CA VAL A 347 17.51 -4.67 23.34
C VAL A 347 17.07 -5.68 24.40
N GLY A 348 16.19 -6.61 24.04
CA GLY A 348 15.74 -7.67 24.97
C GLY A 348 16.84 -8.65 25.39
N ARG A 349 17.93 -8.80 24.58
CA ARG A 349 19.08 -9.66 24.96
C ARG A 349 20.09 -8.98 25.90
N TYR A 350 20.31 -7.69 25.75
CA TYR A 350 21.31 -6.96 26.54
C TYR A 350 20.95 -6.83 28.03
N LYS A 351 19.68 -6.95 28.40
CA LYS A 351 19.21 -6.82 29.78
C LYS A 351 18.44 -8.08 30.20
N VAL A 352 19.15 -9.10 30.72
CA VAL A 352 18.54 -10.37 31.21
C VAL A 352 17.45 -10.12 32.24
N ALA A 353 17.61 -9.10 33.11
CA ALA A 353 16.61 -8.68 34.09
C ALA A 353 15.31 -8.11 33.46
N TRP A 354 15.31 -7.78 32.18
CA TRP A 354 14.16 -7.19 31.47
C TRP A 354 13.39 -8.19 30.61
N ARG A 355 13.86 -9.45 30.47
CA ARG A 355 13.23 -10.44 29.59
C ARG A 355 11.75 -10.68 29.86
N GLY A 356 11.33 -10.78 31.12
CA GLY A 356 9.93 -10.92 31.47
C GLY A 356 9.13 -9.64 31.24
N ARG A 357 9.72 -8.49 31.59
CA ARG A 357 9.09 -7.17 31.39
C ARG A 357 9.00 -6.76 29.91
N SER A 358 10.01 -7.08 29.11
CA SER A 358 10.00 -6.78 27.66
C SER A 358 8.91 -7.54 26.91
N ASN A 359 8.62 -8.79 27.27
CA ASN A 359 7.52 -9.53 26.67
C ASN A 359 6.16 -8.93 27.03
N GLY A 360 5.98 -8.47 28.28
CA GLY A 360 4.77 -7.76 28.71
C GLY A 360 4.57 -6.44 27.95
N VAL A 361 5.62 -5.63 27.83
CA VAL A 361 5.59 -4.36 27.05
C VAL A 361 5.27 -4.63 25.59
N LEU A 362 5.88 -5.63 24.98
CA LEU A 362 5.58 -6.02 23.59
C LEU A 362 4.13 -6.46 23.44
N ALA A 363 3.61 -7.29 24.35
CA ALA A 363 2.21 -7.73 24.32
C ALA A 363 1.25 -6.54 24.42
N VAL A 364 1.49 -5.60 25.35
CA VAL A 364 0.71 -4.37 25.46
C VAL A 364 0.76 -3.56 24.17
N TRP A 365 1.95 -3.40 23.58
CA TRP A 365 2.11 -2.65 22.32
C TRP A 365 1.34 -3.30 21.17
N LEU A 366 1.36 -4.64 21.03
CA LEU A 366 0.58 -5.36 20.03
C LEU A 366 -0.93 -5.16 20.22
N VAL A 367 -1.40 -5.16 21.48
CA VAL A 367 -2.82 -4.85 21.79
C VAL A 367 -3.15 -3.41 21.42
N VAL A 368 -2.29 -2.45 21.71
CA VAL A 368 -2.48 -1.04 21.31
C VAL A 368 -2.56 -0.89 19.80
N LEU A 369 -1.65 -1.52 19.04
CA LEU A 369 -1.69 -1.52 17.57
C LEU A 369 -3.00 -2.16 17.05
N MET A 370 -3.43 -3.27 17.61
CA MET A 370 -4.68 -3.94 17.25
C MET A 370 -5.89 -3.01 17.46
N LEU A 371 -5.98 -2.36 18.62
CA LEU A 371 -7.06 -1.44 18.94
C LEU A 371 -7.04 -0.19 18.05
N ALA A 372 -5.84 0.33 17.75
CA ALA A 372 -5.67 1.46 16.82
C ALA A 372 -6.11 1.08 15.39
N THR A 373 -5.79 -0.14 14.93
CA THR A 373 -6.26 -0.66 13.64
C THR A 373 -7.78 -0.84 13.62
N GLN A 374 -8.37 -1.37 14.69
CA GLN A 374 -9.84 -1.44 14.82
C GLN A 374 -10.49 -0.04 14.81
N ALA A 375 -9.87 0.93 15.48
CA ALA A 375 -10.37 2.30 15.47
C ALA A 375 -10.33 2.87 14.05
N ARG A 376 -9.19 2.71 13.33
CA ARG A 376 -9.05 3.17 11.95
C ARG A 376 -10.00 2.47 10.97
N ASN A 377 -10.29 1.19 11.15
CA ASN A 377 -11.29 0.48 10.33
C ASN A 377 -12.69 1.09 10.43
N ARG A 378 -13.06 1.72 11.57
CA ARG A 378 -14.37 2.37 11.73
C ARG A 378 -14.54 3.57 10.82
N ASP A 379 -13.44 4.23 10.45
CA ASP A 379 -13.46 5.36 9.52
C ASP A 379 -13.85 4.89 8.10
N TYR A 380 -13.61 3.61 7.80
CA TYR A 380 -13.96 2.96 6.53
C TYR A 380 -15.29 2.19 6.57
N ARG A 381 -16.16 2.42 7.56
CA ARG A 381 -17.44 1.67 7.64
C ARG A 381 -18.44 2.07 6.56
N ASP A 382 -18.47 3.38 6.20
CA ASP A 382 -19.32 3.97 5.18
C ASP A 382 -18.69 5.27 4.63
N GLU A 383 -19.22 5.80 3.54
CA GLU A 383 -18.67 7.01 2.89
C GLU A 383 -18.75 8.27 3.77
N ILE A 384 -19.80 8.41 4.58
CA ILE A 384 -19.92 9.56 5.47
C ILE A 384 -18.81 9.55 6.50
N ALA A 385 -18.59 8.41 7.17
CA ALA A 385 -17.51 8.27 8.15
C ALA A 385 -16.13 8.53 7.53
N LEU A 386 -15.89 7.98 6.34
CA LEU A 386 -14.63 8.14 5.61
C LEU A 386 -14.34 9.61 5.29
N TRP A 387 -15.32 10.31 4.72
CA TRP A 387 -15.11 11.69 4.31
C TRP A 387 -15.21 12.69 5.46
N GLN A 388 -15.95 12.39 6.55
CA GLN A 388 -15.90 13.15 7.79
C GLN A 388 -14.51 13.13 8.42
N ASP A 389 -13.92 11.95 8.57
CA ASP A 389 -12.55 11.80 9.09
C ASP A 389 -11.55 12.53 8.18
N THR A 390 -11.66 12.33 6.86
CA THR A 390 -10.76 12.94 5.89
C THR A 390 -10.86 14.46 5.88
N ALA A 391 -12.06 15.03 5.92
CA ALA A 391 -12.28 16.48 5.99
C ALA A 391 -11.76 17.08 7.31
N ALA A 392 -11.90 16.36 8.43
CA ALA A 392 -11.37 16.79 9.72
C ALA A 392 -9.83 16.84 9.72
N HIS A 393 -9.16 15.90 9.03
CA HIS A 393 -7.70 15.83 8.91
C HIS A 393 -7.13 16.67 7.74
N SER A 394 -7.98 17.10 6.81
CA SER A 394 -7.63 17.95 5.65
C SER A 394 -8.62 19.11 5.50
N PRO A 395 -8.76 19.99 6.52
CA PRO A 395 -9.82 21.00 6.55
C PRO A 395 -9.67 22.09 5.46
N ALA A 396 -8.45 22.33 4.95
CA ALA A 396 -8.20 23.32 3.91
C ALA A 396 -8.30 22.77 2.48
N LYS A 397 -8.55 21.45 2.31
CA LYS A 397 -8.65 20.82 1.00
C LYS A 397 -10.11 20.74 0.53
N PRO A 398 -10.48 21.25 -0.66
CA PRO A 398 -11.88 21.28 -1.12
C PRO A 398 -12.45 19.88 -1.45
N ARG A 399 -11.62 18.95 -1.96
CA ARG A 399 -12.06 17.60 -2.38
C ARG A 399 -12.73 16.79 -1.27
N PRO A 400 -12.18 16.66 -0.04
CA PRO A 400 -12.87 15.96 1.05
C PRO A 400 -14.24 16.54 1.40
N TRP A 401 -14.39 17.85 1.38
CA TRP A 401 -15.68 18.51 1.63
C TRP A 401 -16.69 18.24 0.52
N ASN A 402 -16.26 18.28 -0.75
CA ASN A 402 -17.13 17.90 -1.87
C ASN A 402 -17.61 16.45 -1.76
N ASN A 403 -16.70 15.52 -1.45
CA ASN A 403 -17.03 14.12 -1.36
C ASN A 403 -17.90 13.81 -0.12
N LEU A 404 -17.68 14.51 0.99
CA LEU A 404 -18.58 14.47 2.14
C LEU A 404 -19.99 14.96 1.79
N GLY A 405 -20.09 16.07 1.04
CA GLY A 405 -21.36 16.55 0.52
C GLY A 405 -22.06 15.53 -0.36
N TYR A 406 -21.32 14.85 -1.23
CA TYR A 406 -21.84 13.79 -2.07
C TYR A 406 -22.35 12.60 -1.25
N ALA A 407 -21.59 12.17 -0.22
CA ALA A 407 -22.00 11.11 0.68
C ALA A 407 -23.28 11.45 1.45
N TYR A 408 -23.43 12.69 1.94
CA TYR A 408 -24.67 13.14 2.58
C TYR A 408 -25.84 13.17 1.61
N ALA A 409 -25.64 13.63 0.37
CA ALA A 409 -26.67 13.68 -0.63
C ALA A 409 -27.16 12.26 -1.01
N LEU A 410 -26.27 11.27 -1.13
CA LEU A 410 -26.64 9.87 -1.32
C LEU A 410 -27.45 9.31 -0.15
N ALA A 411 -27.16 9.77 1.08
CA ALA A 411 -27.92 9.38 2.28
C ALA A 411 -29.25 10.15 2.43
N GLY A 412 -29.56 11.13 1.56
CA GLY A 412 -30.77 11.96 1.61
C GLY A 412 -30.72 13.10 2.62
N ASP A 413 -29.52 13.42 3.15
CA ASP A 413 -29.30 14.58 4.02
C ASP A 413 -28.86 15.80 3.20
N ASP A 414 -29.84 16.38 2.50
CA ASP A 414 -29.59 17.49 1.56
C ASP A 414 -29.05 18.75 2.27
N GLU A 415 -29.40 18.95 3.54
CA GLU A 415 -28.94 20.13 4.29
C GLU A 415 -27.44 20.03 4.62
N ARG A 416 -26.97 18.88 5.15
CA ARG A 416 -25.54 18.67 5.38
C ARG A 416 -24.76 18.58 4.07
N ALA A 417 -25.36 18.01 3.01
CA ALA A 417 -24.76 18.00 1.69
C ALA A 417 -24.48 19.42 1.17
N ARG A 418 -25.47 20.34 1.30
CA ARG A 418 -25.35 21.74 0.91
C ARG A 418 -24.23 22.44 1.67
N GLN A 419 -24.19 22.28 3.00
CA GLN A 419 -23.16 22.87 3.86
C GLN A 419 -21.76 22.40 3.46
N ALA A 420 -21.57 21.10 3.19
CA ALA A 420 -20.29 20.54 2.78
C ALA A 420 -19.85 21.05 1.39
N TYR A 421 -20.76 21.13 0.40
CA TYR A 421 -20.46 21.72 -0.90
C TYR A 421 -20.11 23.22 -0.80
N GLN A 422 -20.82 23.98 0.04
CA GLN A 422 -20.51 25.37 0.29
C GLN A 422 -19.13 25.57 0.91
N MET A 423 -18.73 24.66 1.84
CA MET A 423 -17.38 24.67 2.40
C MET A 423 -16.34 24.40 1.31
N ALA A 424 -16.56 23.40 0.43
CA ALA A 424 -15.66 23.15 -0.70
C ALA A 424 -15.50 24.36 -1.61
N LEU A 425 -16.61 25.08 -1.91
CA LEU A 425 -16.61 26.30 -2.72
C LEU A 425 -16.02 27.52 -1.99
N HIS A 426 -16.13 27.59 -0.66
CA HIS A 426 -15.46 28.60 0.14
C HIS A 426 -13.93 28.46 0.06
N LEU A 427 -13.45 27.22 0.11
CA LEU A 427 -12.02 26.89 -0.02
C LEU A 427 -11.49 27.11 -1.45
N GLN A 428 -12.30 26.74 -2.45
CA GLN A 428 -11.97 26.89 -3.86
C GLN A 428 -13.21 27.30 -4.65
N PRO A 429 -13.41 28.61 -4.93
CA PRO A 429 -14.61 29.12 -5.59
C PRO A 429 -14.85 28.60 -7.01
N ASP A 430 -13.80 28.19 -7.72
CA ASP A 430 -13.85 27.64 -9.07
C ASP A 430 -13.90 26.10 -9.11
N TYR A 431 -14.11 25.43 -7.95
CA TYR A 431 -14.18 23.97 -7.88
C TYR A 431 -15.45 23.46 -8.58
N ILE A 432 -15.27 23.03 -9.83
CA ILE A 432 -16.36 22.70 -10.76
C ILE A 432 -17.29 21.63 -10.19
N LEU A 433 -16.75 20.56 -9.62
CA LEU A 433 -17.56 19.43 -9.10
C LEU A 433 -18.49 19.87 -7.97
N ALA A 434 -18.01 20.64 -7.00
CA ALA A 434 -18.84 21.11 -5.91
C ALA A 434 -19.97 22.05 -6.40
N ARG A 435 -19.69 22.88 -7.42
CA ARG A 435 -20.70 23.75 -8.03
C ARG A 435 -21.77 22.93 -8.75
N GLN A 436 -21.38 21.92 -9.51
CA GLN A 436 -22.30 21.03 -10.21
C GLN A 436 -23.15 20.22 -9.23
N ASN A 437 -22.54 19.64 -8.20
CA ASN A 437 -23.22 18.87 -7.17
C ASN A 437 -24.22 19.73 -6.38
N LEU A 438 -23.85 20.97 -6.02
CA LEU A 438 -24.74 21.89 -5.33
C LEU A 438 -25.93 22.31 -6.20
N ALA A 439 -25.71 22.56 -7.49
CA ALA A 439 -26.78 22.88 -8.44
C ALA A 439 -27.71 21.68 -8.65
N ALA A 440 -27.18 20.46 -8.75
CA ALA A 440 -27.96 19.24 -8.86
C ALA A 440 -28.84 19.00 -7.62
N LEU A 441 -28.32 19.28 -6.42
CA LEU A 441 -29.07 19.13 -5.18
C LEU A 441 -30.32 20.01 -5.13
N SER A 442 -30.30 21.20 -5.75
CA SER A 442 -31.44 22.14 -5.81
C SER A 442 -32.44 21.81 -6.93
N SER A 443 -32.09 20.91 -7.85
CA SER A 443 -32.96 20.48 -8.94
C SER A 443 -33.58 19.11 -8.59
N SER A 444 -34.90 18.91 -8.88
CA SER A 444 -35.59 17.62 -8.66
C SER A 444 -34.99 16.42 -9.43
N ARG A 445 -33.95 16.65 -10.24
CA ARG A 445 -33.18 15.64 -10.97
C ARG A 445 -32.28 14.78 -10.07
N TYR A 446 -31.98 15.22 -8.84
CA TYR A 446 -31.15 14.45 -7.90
C TYR A 446 -31.80 13.13 -7.45
N LEU A 447 -33.15 13.11 -7.42
CA LEU A 447 -33.90 11.88 -7.06
C LEU A 447 -33.85 10.77 -8.09
N GLY A 448 -33.54 11.08 -9.38
CA GLY A 448 -33.44 10.10 -10.47
C GLY A 448 -32.05 9.48 -10.68
N ASN A 449 -30.99 10.11 -10.20
CA ASN A 449 -29.60 9.72 -10.46
C ASN A 449 -28.88 9.11 -9.23
N ARG A 450 -29.62 8.65 -8.23
CA ARG A 450 -29.03 8.12 -6.97
C ARG A 450 -28.13 6.88 -7.14
N HIS A 451 -27.99 6.34 -8.35
CA HIS A 451 -27.18 5.14 -8.64
C HIS A 451 -26.24 5.27 -9.84
N GLY A 452 -26.04 6.44 -10.38
CA GLY A 452 -25.21 6.59 -11.57
C GLY A 452 -24.40 7.87 -11.59
N GLY A 453 -23.15 7.80 -11.22
CA GLY A 453 -22.17 8.82 -11.56
C GLY A 453 -21.41 9.45 -10.40
N SER A 454 -20.47 8.72 -9.79
CA SER A 454 -19.31 9.37 -9.21
C SER A 454 -18.49 9.96 -10.37
N VAL A 455 -18.57 11.27 -10.57
CA VAL A 455 -17.70 11.97 -11.51
C VAL A 455 -16.31 12.00 -10.88
N THR A 456 -15.44 11.12 -11.36
CA THR A 456 -14.01 11.17 -11.08
C THR A 456 -13.33 11.89 -12.23
N GLU A 457 -12.61 12.96 -11.92
CA GLU A 457 -11.52 13.46 -12.76
C GLU A 457 -10.26 12.64 -12.57
#